data_c24516df94c0ccd64c930e972132bdae
#
_entry.id   c24516df94c0ccd64c930e972132bdae
#
_cell.length_a   1.000
_cell.length_b   1.000
_cell.length_c   1.000
_cell.angle_alpha   90.00
_cell.angle_beta   90.00
_cell.angle_gamma   90.00
#
_symmetry.space_group_name_H-M   'P 1'
#
loop_
_entity.id
_entity.type
_entity.pdbx_description
1 polymer ?
#
loop_
_entity_poly.entity_id
_entity_poly.type
_entity_poly.pdbx_seq_one_letter_code
_entity_poly.pdbx_strand_id
1 'polypeptide(L)'
;LLGQYIHSGNLDRYILRPLPIGMQVLATKINLDGFGKILISACMMAKALSMLEVNWNLAKVGMFILFILSASIIRVCLNLSANCTCFWLKSGNTSFAHLIHTFSEFGKYPLTIFQTGIQFVLIFIIPYAFISFFPTLYILDRGEYAVIGLLTPVVALITICITFVIFKLGLRVYDSPGN
;
A
#
# COMPACT_ATOMS: atom_id res chain seq x y z
N LEU A 1 2.69 0.92 14.24
CA LEU A 1 3.93 0.20 14.55
C LEU A 1 5.15 1.10 14.55
N LEU A 2 5.55 1.65 13.36
CA LEU A 2 6.72 2.51 13.26
C LEU A 2 6.63 3.72 14.21
N GLY A 3 5.48 4.39 14.28
CA GLY A 3 5.25 5.50 15.21
C GLY A 3 5.43 5.12 16.68
N GLN A 4 5.01 3.92 17.08
CA GLN A 4 5.24 3.41 18.43
C GLN A 4 6.72 3.19 18.72
N TYR A 5 7.48 2.64 17.76
CA TYR A 5 8.92 2.42 17.91
C TYR A 5 9.70 3.74 18.01
N ILE A 6 9.28 4.76 17.25
CA ILE A 6 9.85 6.10 17.32
C ILE A 6 9.62 6.70 18.71
N HIS A 7 8.38 6.62 19.21
CA HIS A 7 8.01 7.22 20.49
C HIS A 7 8.60 6.51 21.70
N SER A 8 8.75 5.17 21.63
CA SER A 8 9.31 4.36 22.73
C SER A 8 10.85 4.24 22.72
N GLY A 9 11.55 4.92 21.80
CA GLY A 9 13.01 4.79 21.64
C GLY A 9 13.48 3.42 21.16
N ASN A 10 12.57 2.48 20.90
CA ASN A 10 12.94 1.15 20.44
C ASN A 10 13.57 1.13 19.03
N LEU A 11 13.44 2.23 18.28
CA LEU A 11 14.04 2.35 16.97
C LEU A 11 15.57 2.33 17.04
N ASP A 12 16.17 2.77 18.14
CA ASP A 12 17.62 2.78 18.35
C ASP A 12 18.23 1.37 18.24
N ARG A 13 17.51 0.35 18.72
CA ARG A 13 17.93 -1.06 18.60
C ARG A 13 18.02 -1.53 17.15
N TYR A 14 17.21 -0.97 16.25
CA TYR A 14 17.23 -1.30 14.82
C TYR A 14 18.31 -0.53 14.05
N ILE A 15 18.66 0.68 14.52
CA ILE A 15 19.73 1.49 13.96
C ILE A 15 21.10 0.83 14.20
N LEU A 16 21.28 0.17 15.35
CA LEU A 16 22.52 -0.51 15.71
C LEU A 16 22.76 -1.83 14.97
N ARG A 17 21.78 -2.35 14.25
CA ARG A 17 21.92 -3.60 13.48
C ARG A 17 22.41 -3.34 12.06
N PRO A 18 23.29 -4.19 11.51
CA PRO A 18 23.86 -4.03 10.15
C PRO A 18 22.87 -4.44 9.05
N LEU A 19 21.60 -4.08 9.17
CA LEU A 19 20.53 -4.39 8.22
C LEU A 19 19.72 -3.12 7.92
N PRO A 20 19.13 -2.99 6.72
CA PRO A 20 18.28 -1.84 6.40
C PRO A 20 17.11 -1.74 7.39
N ILE A 21 17.01 -0.61 8.08
CA ILE A 21 16.02 -0.37 9.15
C ILE A 21 14.59 -0.61 8.66
N GLY A 22 14.27 -0.18 7.43
CA GLY A 22 12.95 -0.37 6.84
C GLY A 22 12.56 -1.86 6.73
N MET A 23 13.49 -2.72 6.29
CA MET A 23 13.25 -4.17 6.22
C MET A 23 13.05 -4.78 7.61
N GLN A 24 13.85 -4.36 8.59
CA GLN A 24 13.71 -4.84 9.97
C GLN A 24 12.34 -4.50 10.55
N VAL A 25 11.88 -3.26 10.36
CA VAL A 25 10.58 -2.80 10.85
C VAL A 25 9.43 -3.57 10.18
N LEU A 26 9.51 -3.81 8.88
CA LEU A 26 8.50 -4.59 8.15
C LEU A 26 8.46 -6.05 8.58
N ALA A 27 9.63 -6.65 8.88
CA ALA A 27 9.74 -8.06 9.28
C ALA A 27 9.35 -8.32 10.75
N THR A 28 9.26 -7.30 11.58
CA THR A 28 9.09 -7.47 13.05
C THR A 28 7.74 -8.07 13.46
N LYS A 29 6.70 -7.96 12.63
CA LYS A 29 5.38 -8.53 12.94
C LYS A 29 4.82 -9.32 11.76
N ILE A 30 5.06 -10.61 11.78
CA ILE A 30 4.28 -11.59 11.02
C ILE A 30 3.14 -12.04 11.94
N ASN A 31 1.93 -11.55 11.68
CA ASN A 31 0.76 -11.94 12.45
C ASN A 31 0.11 -13.17 11.80
N LEU A 32 -0.21 -14.19 12.61
CA LEU A 32 -0.96 -15.38 12.18
C LEU A 32 -2.32 -15.01 11.57
N ASP A 33 -2.96 -13.95 12.05
CA ASP A 33 -4.20 -13.40 11.47
C ASP A 33 -4.08 -13.07 9.97
N GLY A 34 -2.87 -12.75 9.51
CA GLY A 34 -2.60 -12.48 8.10
C GLY A 34 -2.89 -13.68 7.21
N PHE A 35 -2.55 -14.87 7.64
CA PHE A 35 -2.77 -16.10 6.87
C PHE A 35 -4.27 -16.39 6.70
N GLY A 36 -5.07 -16.23 7.76
CA GLY A 36 -6.52 -16.37 7.69
C GLY A 36 -7.15 -15.39 6.70
N LYS A 37 -6.73 -14.13 6.72
CA LYS A 37 -7.20 -13.09 5.79
C LYS A 37 -6.82 -13.41 4.33
N ILE A 38 -5.61 -13.90 4.09
CA ILE A 38 -5.16 -14.31 2.75
C ILE A 38 -6.02 -15.46 2.24
N LEU A 39 -6.28 -16.47 3.07
CA LEU A 39 -7.07 -17.64 2.69
C LEU A 39 -8.51 -17.25 2.34
N ILE A 40 -9.16 -16.47 3.19
CA ILE A 40 -10.52 -15.96 2.94
C ILE A 40 -10.55 -15.12 1.65
N SER A 41 -9.59 -14.21 1.47
CA SER A 41 -9.51 -13.37 0.27
C SER A 41 -9.28 -14.19 -0.99
N ALA A 42 -8.46 -15.24 -0.92
CA ALA A 42 -8.21 -16.13 -2.05
C ALA A 42 -9.48 -16.91 -2.43
N CYS A 43 -10.22 -17.43 -1.45
CA CYS A 43 -11.51 -18.11 -1.68
C CYS A 43 -12.55 -17.16 -2.30
N MET A 44 -12.66 -15.93 -1.78
CA MET A 44 -13.57 -14.93 -2.33
C MET A 44 -13.19 -14.54 -3.77
N MET A 45 -11.88 -14.37 -4.03
CA MET A 45 -11.37 -14.07 -5.36
C MET A 45 -11.66 -15.20 -6.34
N ALA A 46 -11.39 -16.45 -5.95
CA ALA A 46 -11.68 -17.63 -6.79
C ALA A 46 -13.17 -17.72 -7.13
N LYS A 47 -14.05 -17.49 -6.15
CA LYS A 47 -15.49 -17.46 -6.38
C LYS A 47 -15.91 -16.30 -7.30
N ALA A 48 -15.37 -15.11 -7.11
CA ALA A 48 -15.66 -13.96 -7.96
C ALA A 48 -15.23 -14.22 -9.41
N LEU A 49 -14.02 -14.76 -9.61
CA LEU A 49 -13.51 -15.08 -10.95
C LEU A 49 -14.30 -16.19 -11.64
N SER A 50 -14.85 -17.16 -10.89
CA SER A 50 -15.70 -18.22 -11.46
C SER A 50 -17.09 -17.72 -11.90
N MET A 51 -17.54 -16.58 -11.38
CA MET A 51 -18.83 -15.95 -11.74
C MET A 51 -18.69 -14.93 -12.87
N LEU A 52 -17.46 -14.57 -13.25
CA LEU A 52 -17.17 -13.58 -14.28
C LEU A 52 -16.70 -14.28 -15.56
N GLU A 53 -17.26 -13.88 -16.69
CA GLU A 53 -16.80 -14.34 -18.02
C GLU A 53 -15.52 -13.57 -18.39
N VAL A 54 -14.38 -14.06 -17.93
CA VAL A 54 -13.06 -13.50 -18.27
C VAL A 54 -12.40 -14.37 -19.32
N ASN A 55 -12.02 -13.79 -20.45
CA ASN A 55 -11.22 -14.48 -21.47
C ASN A 55 -9.78 -14.64 -20.99
N TRP A 56 -9.51 -15.73 -20.28
CA TRP A 56 -8.18 -16.01 -19.77
C TRP A 56 -7.21 -16.39 -20.89
N ASN A 57 -6.12 -15.65 -20.96
CA ASN A 57 -4.95 -15.96 -21.76
C ASN A 57 -3.72 -15.98 -20.84
N LEU A 58 -2.67 -16.69 -21.20
CA LEU A 58 -1.43 -16.76 -20.42
C LEU A 58 -0.89 -15.36 -20.06
N ALA A 59 -0.97 -14.42 -21.01
CA ALA A 59 -0.59 -13.03 -20.77
C ALA A 59 -1.44 -12.36 -19.67
N LYS A 60 -2.77 -12.57 -19.66
CA LYS A 60 -3.65 -12.01 -18.62
C LYS A 60 -3.40 -12.61 -17.25
N VAL A 61 -3.09 -13.91 -17.19
CA VAL A 61 -2.71 -14.54 -15.91
C VAL A 61 -1.43 -13.94 -15.37
N GLY A 62 -0.42 -13.74 -16.21
CA GLY A 62 0.81 -13.04 -15.83
C GLY A 62 0.56 -11.60 -15.35
N MET A 63 -0.26 -10.85 -16.08
CA MET A 63 -0.65 -9.49 -15.69
C MET A 63 -1.44 -9.46 -14.38
N PHE A 64 -2.33 -10.41 -14.15
CA PHE A 64 -3.09 -10.53 -12.91
C PHE A 64 -2.17 -10.71 -11.69
N ILE A 65 -1.19 -11.61 -11.79
CA ILE A 65 -0.19 -11.82 -10.73
C ILE A 65 0.63 -10.54 -10.52
N LEU A 66 1.08 -9.91 -11.61
CA LEU A 66 1.84 -8.65 -11.55
C LEU A 66 1.04 -7.53 -10.87
N PHE A 67 -0.26 -7.43 -11.15
CA PHE A 67 -1.14 -6.44 -10.51
C PHE A 67 -1.31 -6.71 -9.02
N ILE A 68 -1.48 -7.96 -8.59
CA ILE A 68 -1.56 -8.31 -7.15
C ILE A 68 -0.28 -7.91 -6.42
N LEU A 69 0.88 -8.21 -7.00
CA LEU A 69 2.17 -7.84 -6.42
C LEU A 69 2.32 -6.31 -6.35
N SER A 70 2.04 -5.62 -7.45
CA SER A 70 2.13 -4.15 -7.52
C SER A 70 1.16 -3.46 -6.56
N ALA A 71 -0.08 -3.93 -6.48
CA ALA A 71 -1.08 -3.41 -5.54
C ALA A 71 -0.65 -3.60 -4.08
N SER A 72 -0.07 -4.75 -3.76
CA SER A 72 0.47 -5.03 -2.42
C SER A 72 1.61 -4.08 -2.08
N ILE A 73 2.51 -3.83 -3.02
CA ILE A 73 3.63 -2.88 -2.87
C ILE A 73 3.09 -1.46 -2.64
N ILE A 74 2.18 -0.97 -3.48
CA ILE A 74 1.58 0.36 -3.33
C ILE A 74 0.98 0.51 -1.93
N ARG A 75 0.19 -0.47 -1.48
CA ARG A 75 -0.45 -0.45 -0.16
C ARG A 75 0.56 -0.39 0.98
N VAL A 76 1.61 -1.21 0.93
CA VAL A 76 2.68 -1.22 1.95
C VAL A 76 3.42 0.12 1.96
N CYS A 77 3.79 0.63 0.78
CA CYS A 77 4.48 1.91 0.64
C CYS A 77 3.66 3.09 1.19
N LEU A 78 2.38 3.18 0.86
CA LEU A 78 1.50 4.22 1.38
C LEU A 78 1.37 4.16 2.91
N ASN A 79 1.18 2.96 3.48
CA ASN A 79 1.13 2.81 4.93
C ASN A 79 2.45 3.15 5.62
N LEU A 80 3.58 2.77 5.02
CA LEU A 80 4.90 3.10 5.56
C LEU A 80 5.15 4.60 5.52
N SER A 81 4.88 5.25 4.38
CA SER A 81 5.01 6.72 4.23
C SER A 81 4.15 7.46 5.24
N ALA A 82 2.91 7.02 5.45
CA ALA A 82 2.02 7.60 6.44
C ALA A 82 2.56 7.48 7.87
N ASN A 83 3.15 6.34 8.22
CA ASN A 83 3.77 6.15 9.52
C ASN A 83 5.06 6.97 9.70
N CYS A 84 5.77 7.29 8.61
CA CYS A 84 6.97 8.13 8.67
C CYS A 84 6.67 9.56 9.11
N THR A 85 5.43 10.05 9.03
CA THR A 85 5.07 11.39 9.55
C THR A 85 5.34 11.53 11.03
N CYS A 86 5.38 10.43 11.79
CA CYS A 86 5.72 10.42 13.21
C CYS A 86 7.14 10.95 13.49
N PHE A 87 8.07 10.91 12.52
CA PHE A 87 9.41 11.47 12.67
C PHE A 87 9.39 13.00 12.88
N TRP A 88 8.45 13.68 12.23
CA TRP A 88 8.34 15.15 12.33
C TRP A 88 7.39 15.61 13.43
N LEU A 89 6.36 14.84 13.71
CA LEU A 89 5.31 15.23 14.66
C LEU A 89 5.72 15.03 16.12
N LYS A 90 6.84 14.36 16.42
CA LYS A 90 7.37 14.04 17.77
C LYS A 90 6.32 13.54 18.78
N SER A 91 5.09 13.40 18.35
CA SER A 91 3.96 12.85 19.11
C SER A 91 3.71 11.46 18.61
N GLY A 92 3.49 10.50 19.48
CA GLY A 92 3.05 9.14 19.12
C GLY A 92 1.70 9.10 18.40
N ASN A 93 1.26 10.23 17.86
CA ASN A 93 -0.01 10.42 17.21
C ASN A 93 0.02 9.81 15.80
N THR A 94 -0.62 8.68 15.64
CA THR A 94 -0.76 7.94 14.37
C THR A 94 -1.94 8.44 13.54
N SER A 95 -2.47 9.64 13.81
CA SER A 95 -3.67 10.17 13.13
C SER A 95 -3.53 10.19 11.61
N PHE A 96 -2.35 10.54 11.09
CA PHE A 96 -2.13 10.55 9.65
C PHE A 96 -2.13 9.14 9.05
N ALA A 97 -1.55 8.17 9.75
CA ALA A 97 -1.61 6.77 9.35
C ALA A 97 -3.06 6.24 9.39
N HIS A 98 -3.86 6.70 10.36
CA HIS A 98 -5.29 6.42 10.42
C HIS A 98 -6.05 7.00 9.24
N LEU A 99 -5.75 8.25 8.84
CA LEU A 99 -6.35 8.87 7.65
C LEU A 99 -6.06 8.04 6.39
N ILE A 100 -4.80 7.67 6.16
CA ILE A 100 -4.42 6.84 5.00
C ILE A 100 -5.14 5.48 5.05
N HIS A 101 -5.28 4.89 6.24
CA HIS A 101 -6.06 3.66 6.39
C HIS A 101 -7.53 3.87 6.02
N THR A 102 -8.14 4.99 6.45
CA THR A 102 -9.53 5.34 6.10
C THR A 102 -9.68 5.53 4.58
N PHE A 103 -8.73 6.18 3.92
CA PHE A 103 -8.73 6.29 2.46
C PHE A 103 -8.64 4.92 1.76
N SER A 104 -8.06 3.91 2.40
CA SER A 104 -8.01 2.54 1.82
C SER A 104 -9.39 1.90 1.70
N GLU A 105 -10.36 2.34 2.52
CA GLU A 105 -11.74 1.86 2.46
C GLU A 105 -12.44 2.31 1.17
N PHE A 106 -12.08 3.48 0.63
CA PHE A 106 -12.61 3.94 -0.65
C PHE A 106 -12.19 3.04 -1.82
N GLY A 107 -11.04 2.38 -1.72
CA GLY A 107 -10.57 1.42 -2.74
C GLY A 107 -11.43 0.17 -2.87
N LYS A 108 -12.39 -0.05 -1.97
CA LYS A 108 -13.37 -1.15 -2.05
C LYS A 108 -14.52 -0.85 -3.01
N TYR A 109 -14.70 0.41 -3.38
CA TYR A 109 -15.80 0.87 -4.23
C TYR A 109 -15.30 1.30 -5.60
N PRO A 110 -16.14 1.18 -6.65
CA PRO A 110 -15.80 1.70 -7.97
C PRO A 110 -15.51 3.20 -7.93
N LEU A 111 -14.43 3.62 -8.59
CA LEU A 111 -14.00 5.02 -8.60
C LEU A 111 -15.10 5.98 -9.11
N THR A 112 -15.96 5.49 -9.99
CA THR A 112 -17.05 6.24 -10.64
C THR A 112 -18.13 6.71 -9.68
N ILE A 113 -18.24 6.16 -8.46
CA ILE A 113 -19.21 6.57 -7.45
C ILE A 113 -18.82 7.92 -6.81
N PHE A 114 -17.53 8.24 -6.82
CA PHE A 114 -17.00 9.41 -6.13
C PHE A 114 -17.04 10.66 -7.01
N GLN A 115 -17.16 11.83 -6.36
CA GLN A 115 -17.03 13.12 -7.03
C GLN A 115 -15.61 13.31 -7.58
N THR A 116 -15.47 14.10 -8.64
CA THR A 116 -14.22 14.34 -9.36
C THR A 116 -13.04 14.72 -8.45
N GLY A 117 -13.29 15.50 -7.39
CA GLY A 117 -12.25 15.87 -6.42
C GLY A 117 -11.68 14.65 -5.66
N ILE A 118 -12.55 13.74 -5.22
CA ILE A 118 -12.14 12.51 -4.52
C ILE A 118 -11.43 11.58 -5.51
N GLN A 119 -11.93 11.48 -6.74
CA GLN A 119 -11.27 10.69 -7.80
C GLN A 119 -9.84 11.17 -8.03
N PHE A 120 -9.64 12.50 -8.12
CA PHE A 120 -8.31 13.09 -8.28
C PHE A 120 -7.38 12.70 -7.12
N VAL A 121 -7.84 12.77 -5.87
CA VAL A 121 -7.08 12.35 -4.70
C VAL A 121 -6.70 10.87 -4.78
N LEU A 122 -7.66 10.00 -5.14
CA LEU A 122 -7.44 8.54 -5.20
C LEU A 122 -6.60 8.09 -6.40
N ILE A 123 -6.42 8.93 -7.41
CA ILE A 123 -5.57 8.63 -8.57
C ILE A 123 -4.16 9.20 -8.38
N PHE A 124 -4.04 10.47 -7.98
CA PHE A 124 -2.77 11.21 -8.04
C PHE A 124 -2.09 11.40 -6.68
N ILE A 125 -2.84 11.60 -5.58
CA ILE A 125 -2.25 11.88 -4.27
C ILE A 125 -2.05 10.59 -3.48
N ILE A 126 -3.09 9.76 -3.40
CA ILE A 126 -3.07 8.49 -2.68
C ILE A 126 -3.55 7.41 -3.65
N PRO A 127 -2.68 6.84 -4.49
CA PRO A 127 -3.05 6.09 -5.70
C PRO A 127 -3.76 4.75 -5.40
N TYR A 128 -4.83 4.79 -4.60
CA TYR A 128 -5.65 3.60 -4.30
C TYR A 128 -6.42 3.09 -5.52
N ALA A 129 -6.71 3.94 -6.51
CA ALA A 129 -7.34 3.51 -7.76
C ALA A 129 -6.49 2.46 -8.51
N PHE A 130 -5.16 2.51 -8.38
CA PHE A 130 -4.24 1.54 -8.97
C PHE A 130 -4.11 0.24 -8.15
N ILE A 131 -4.67 0.18 -6.94
CA ILE A 131 -4.68 -1.04 -6.15
C ILE A 131 -5.79 -1.99 -6.60
N SER A 132 -6.96 -1.45 -7.00
CA SER A 132 -8.13 -2.27 -7.31
C SER A 132 -8.80 -1.89 -8.62
N PHE A 133 -9.19 -0.63 -8.81
CA PHE A 133 -10.09 -0.20 -9.88
C PHE A 133 -9.48 -0.40 -11.28
N PHE A 134 -8.34 0.23 -11.59
CA PHE A 134 -7.73 0.13 -12.92
C PHE A 134 -7.24 -1.27 -13.28
N PRO A 135 -6.58 -2.04 -12.38
CA PRO A 135 -6.26 -3.44 -12.64
C PRO A 135 -7.48 -4.31 -12.95
N THR A 136 -8.58 -4.08 -12.23
CA THR A 136 -9.82 -4.84 -12.45
C THR A 136 -10.43 -4.52 -13.81
N LEU A 137 -10.47 -3.25 -14.23
CA LEU A 137 -10.95 -2.85 -15.56
C LEU A 137 -10.16 -3.53 -16.67
N TYR A 138 -8.83 -3.63 -16.51
CA TYR A 138 -7.97 -4.29 -17.50
C TYR A 138 -8.26 -5.79 -17.60
N ILE A 139 -8.40 -6.49 -16.47
CA ILE A 139 -8.66 -7.93 -16.46
C ILE A 139 -10.04 -8.26 -17.07
N LEU A 140 -11.02 -7.40 -16.81
CA LEU A 140 -12.40 -7.58 -17.29
C LEU A 140 -12.61 -7.07 -18.73
N ASP A 141 -11.60 -6.46 -19.37
CA ASP A 141 -11.73 -5.78 -20.68
C ASP A 141 -12.87 -4.77 -20.70
N ARG A 142 -13.11 -4.04 -19.62
CA ARG A 142 -14.24 -3.13 -19.49
C ARG A 142 -13.79 -1.66 -19.40
N GLY A 143 -14.43 -0.84 -20.24
CA GLY A 143 -14.27 0.61 -20.23
C GLY A 143 -13.05 1.14 -20.97
N GLU A 144 -13.11 2.42 -21.33
CA GLU A 144 -12.05 3.13 -22.06
C GLU A 144 -10.74 3.24 -21.25
N TYR A 145 -10.85 3.16 -19.92
CA TYR A 145 -9.70 3.32 -19.00
C TYR A 145 -9.00 1.99 -18.66
N ALA A 146 -9.36 0.88 -19.31
CA ALA A 146 -8.75 -0.43 -19.05
C ALA A 146 -7.22 -0.38 -19.23
N VAL A 147 -6.74 0.31 -20.27
CA VAL A 147 -5.31 0.45 -20.59
C VAL A 147 -4.52 1.12 -19.45
N ILE A 148 -5.16 2.01 -18.67
CA ILE A 148 -4.53 2.67 -17.52
C ILE A 148 -4.09 1.65 -16.47
N GLY A 149 -4.76 0.50 -16.38
CA GLY A 149 -4.35 -0.59 -15.51
C GLY A 149 -2.91 -1.03 -15.72
N LEU A 150 -2.37 -0.94 -16.94
CA LEU A 150 -0.98 -1.26 -17.26
C LEU A 150 0.03 -0.36 -16.54
N LEU A 151 -0.38 0.82 -16.10
CA LEU A 151 0.48 1.74 -15.33
C LEU A 151 0.65 1.30 -13.87
N THR A 152 -0.10 0.33 -13.38
CA THR A 152 -0.04 -0.12 -11.98
C THR A 152 1.38 -0.50 -11.52
N PRO A 153 2.18 -1.28 -12.28
CA PRO A 153 3.55 -1.57 -11.88
C PRO A 153 4.44 -0.33 -11.85
N VAL A 154 4.23 0.62 -12.76
CA VAL A 154 4.97 1.89 -12.79
C VAL A 154 4.64 2.72 -11.55
N VAL A 155 3.36 2.83 -11.19
CA VAL A 155 2.92 3.52 -9.97
C VAL A 155 3.50 2.83 -8.73
N ALA A 156 3.62 1.50 -8.71
CA ALA A 156 4.28 0.78 -7.63
C ALA A 156 5.75 1.19 -7.48
N LEU A 157 6.50 1.31 -8.58
CA LEU A 157 7.89 1.78 -8.55
C LEU A 157 7.99 3.23 -8.06
N ILE A 158 7.12 4.10 -8.53
CA ILE A 158 7.07 5.50 -8.07
C ILE A 158 6.79 5.57 -6.56
N THR A 159 5.85 4.80 -6.06
CA THR A 159 5.52 4.77 -4.62
C THR A 159 6.67 4.22 -3.78
N ILE A 160 7.43 3.23 -4.27
CA ILE A 160 8.67 2.77 -3.60
C ILE A 160 9.67 3.92 -3.49
N CYS A 161 9.95 4.62 -4.59
CA CYS A 161 10.90 5.73 -4.60
C CYS A 161 10.50 6.84 -3.63
N ILE A 162 9.22 7.26 -3.66
CA ILE A 162 8.69 8.29 -2.76
C ILE A 162 8.83 7.84 -1.30
N THR A 163 8.43 6.60 -0.99
CA THR A 163 8.51 6.05 0.36
C THR A 163 9.95 5.99 0.87
N PHE A 164 10.88 5.58 0.00
CA PHE A 164 12.30 5.54 0.34
C PHE A 164 12.84 6.93 0.68
N VAL A 165 12.49 7.95 -0.11
CA VAL A 165 12.89 9.34 0.15
C VAL A 165 12.31 9.84 1.47
N ILE A 166 11.00 9.66 1.69
CA ILE A 166 10.32 10.07 2.94
C ILE A 166 10.97 9.39 4.15
N PHE A 167 11.21 8.09 4.06
CA PHE A 167 11.82 7.33 5.15
C PHE A 167 13.24 7.80 5.45
N LYS A 168 14.06 8.03 4.41
CA LYS A 168 15.43 8.54 4.56
C LYS A 168 15.47 9.95 5.17
N LEU A 169 14.55 10.82 4.75
CA LEU A 169 14.41 12.16 5.32
C LEU A 169 13.95 12.09 6.78
N GLY A 170 13.00 11.22 7.09
CA GLY A 170 12.52 11.01 8.45
C GLY A 170 13.63 10.53 9.39
N LEU A 171 14.47 9.60 8.95
CA LEU A 171 15.62 9.12 9.74
C LEU A 171 16.64 10.23 10.03
N ARG A 172 16.80 11.23 9.16
CA ARG A 172 17.72 12.36 9.40
C ARG A 172 17.21 13.32 10.49
N VAL A 173 15.90 13.38 10.69
CA VAL A 173 15.26 14.24 11.70
C VAL A 173 14.97 13.48 12.99
N TYR A 174 15.23 12.19 13.00
CA TYR A 174 15.01 11.35 14.17
C TYR A 174 16.00 11.70 15.28
N ASP A 175 15.49 12.22 16.39
CA ASP A 175 16.20 12.37 17.64
C ASP A 175 15.71 11.28 18.62
N SER A 176 16.62 10.54 19.20
CA SER A 176 16.25 9.56 20.22
C SER A 176 15.56 10.27 21.39
N PRO A 177 14.39 9.79 21.85
CA PRO A 177 13.71 10.41 23.00
C PRO A 177 14.46 10.31 24.33
N GLY A 178 15.71 9.82 24.31
CA GLY A 178 16.63 9.78 25.43
C GLY A 178 16.00 9.22 26.72
N ASN A 179 16.23 8.00 27.02
CA ASN A 179 16.04 7.46 28.39
C ASN A 179 17.34 7.50 29.13
#